data_805a983385845fabc311ef24f8620d57
#
_entry.id   805a983385845fabc311ef24f8620d57
#
_cell.length_a   1.000
_cell.length_b   1.000
_cell.length_c   1.000
_cell.angle_alpha   90.00
_cell.angle_beta   90.00
_cell.angle_gamma   90.00
#
_symmetry.space_group_name_H-M   'P 1'
#
loop_
_entity.id
_entity.type
_entity.pdbx_description
1 polymer ?
#
loop_
_entity_poly.entity_id
_entity_poly.type
_entity_poly.pdbx_seq_one_letter_code
_entity_poly.pdbx_strand_id
1 'polypeptide(L)'
;FIRLFRKVDNVLFEGPLDEDALAAVDQAGKRLPPEHKALLEMLAEEEIRRLERVVRGPEGPLVRWLGMEAARKADVRWLLRHARPWCAFFSLWTAFLERQGWCGSVDMEAWRIAHDMGKNVIGMENLEEQLASLESVPVERVLRFFRACEGWKAQSRRNMRAYLAGDLERMMGSSAEFPTRTEYVVNVRDQRFRERMRPYLEEGRCVVFVGAAHLVNLRRMLAEDGFRVRRCLPGLGHKLRALWRGDAEVRW
;
A
#
# COMPACT_ATOMS: atom_id res chain seq x y z
N PHE A 1 -17.16 6.91 -0.10
CA PHE A 1 -17.50 5.60 0.50
C PHE A 1 -18.96 5.53 0.95
N ILE A 2 -19.46 6.43 1.83
CA ILE A 2 -20.80 6.36 2.44
C ILE A 2 -21.92 6.12 1.41
N ARG A 3 -21.93 6.86 0.28
CA ARG A 3 -22.94 6.65 -0.77
C ARG A 3 -22.89 5.29 -1.43
N LEU A 4 -21.70 4.71 -1.54
CA LEU A 4 -21.48 3.39 -2.10
C LEU A 4 -21.93 2.32 -1.10
N PHE A 5 -21.51 2.44 0.15
CA PHE A 5 -21.82 1.47 1.21
C PHE A 5 -23.32 1.40 1.54
N ARG A 6 -24.08 2.49 1.34
CA ARG A 6 -25.56 2.47 1.46
C ARG A 6 -26.24 1.54 0.45
N LYS A 7 -25.56 1.16 -0.64
CA LYS A 7 -26.12 0.37 -1.74
C LYS A 7 -25.68 -1.10 -1.70
N VAL A 8 -24.81 -1.45 -0.77
CA VAL A 8 -24.23 -2.80 -0.68
C VAL A 8 -24.41 -3.37 0.72
N ASP A 9 -24.38 -4.67 0.82
CA ASP A 9 -24.47 -5.39 2.09
C ASP A 9 -23.09 -5.89 2.52
N ASN A 10 -22.28 -6.32 1.56
CA ASN A 10 -20.97 -6.92 1.76
C ASN A 10 -19.85 -5.97 1.31
N VAL A 11 -18.80 -5.84 2.15
CA VAL A 11 -17.60 -5.06 1.83
C VAL A 11 -16.39 -5.96 2.03
N LEU A 12 -15.68 -6.25 0.95
CA LEU A 12 -14.56 -7.17 0.93
C LEU A 12 -13.24 -6.41 0.89
N PHE A 13 -12.25 -6.90 1.63
CA PHE A 13 -10.89 -6.38 1.67
C PHE A 13 -9.89 -7.50 1.37
N GLU A 14 -8.63 -7.15 1.03
CA GLU A 14 -7.58 -8.15 0.80
C GLU A 14 -7.42 -9.08 2.01
N GLY A 15 -7.34 -8.54 3.21
CA GLY A 15 -7.23 -9.29 4.46
C GLY A 15 -7.82 -8.52 5.62
N PRO A 16 -7.71 -9.05 6.85
CA PRO A 16 -8.20 -8.38 8.05
C PRO A 16 -7.40 -7.11 8.33
N LEU A 17 -8.11 -6.05 8.71
CA LEU A 17 -7.54 -4.73 9.06
C LEU A 17 -7.94 -4.30 10.48
N ASP A 18 -8.40 -5.25 11.31
CA ASP A 18 -8.61 -5.01 12.73
C ASP A 18 -7.28 -4.83 13.48
N GLU A 19 -7.37 -4.26 14.69
CA GLU A 19 -6.20 -3.92 15.50
C GLU A 19 -5.33 -5.13 15.82
N ASP A 20 -5.93 -6.28 16.10
CA ASP A 20 -5.21 -7.51 16.45
C ASP A 20 -4.42 -8.04 15.25
N ALA A 21 -5.03 -8.08 14.08
CA ALA A 21 -4.37 -8.49 12.85
C ALA A 21 -3.20 -7.55 12.49
N LEU A 22 -3.41 -6.24 12.58
CA LEU A 22 -2.38 -5.25 12.32
C LEU A 22 -1.22 -5.36 13.32
N ALA A 23 -1.52 -5.56 14.61
CA ALA A 23 -0.51 -5.77 15.64
C ALA A 23 0.29 -7.05 15.40
N ALA A 24 -0.37 -8.14 15.00
CA ALA A 24 0.30 -9.39 14.68
C ALA A 24 1.24 -9.27 13.48
N VAL A 25 0.82 -8.59 12.41
CA VAL A 25 1.68 -8.30 11.25
C VAL A 25 2.88 -7.45 11.66
N ASP A 26 2.68 -6.39 12.43
CA ASP A 26 3.75 -5.52 12.92
C ASP A 26 4.75 -6.29 13.79
N GLN A 27 4.26 -7.12 14.71
CA GLN A 27 5.11 -7.96 15.58
C GLN A 27 5.91 -8.99 14.78
N ALA A 28 5.27 -9.67 13.83
CA ALA A 28 5.94 -10.64 12.96
C ALA A 28 7.03 -9.96 12.13
N GLY A 29 6.74 -8.78 11.59
CA GLY A 29 7.66 -8.03 10.74
C GLY A 29 8.89 -7.48 11.47
N LYS A 30 8.74 -7.09 12.73
CA LYS A 30 9.83 -6.52 13.55
C LYS A 30 10.81 -7.56 14.10
N ARG A 31 10.59 -8.83 13.89
CA ARG A 31 11.45 -9.92 14.38
C ARG A 31 12.11 -10.65 13.22
N LEU A 32 13.36 -10.28 12.93
CA LEU A 32 14.20 -11.02 11.98
C LEU A 32 14.60 -12.36 12.60
N PRO A 33 14.33 -13.50 11.94
CA PRO A 33 14.81 -14.79 12.40
C PRO A 33 16.33 -14.85 12.44
N PRO A 34 16.94 -15.52 13.45
CA PRO A 34 18.39 -15.53 13.65
C PRO A 34 19.17 -16.16 12.50
N GLU A 35 18.53 -17.02 11.70
CA GLU A 35 19.10 -17.65 10.50
C GLU A 35 19.17 -16.71 9.30
N HIS A 36 18.47 -15.55 9.35
CA HIS A 36 18.48 -14.60 8.25
C HIS A 36 19.51 -13.50 8.47
N LYS A 37 20.19 -13.13 7.39
CA LYS A 37 21.14 -12.02 7.38
C LYS A 37 20.39 -10.68 7.45
N ALA A 38 20.84 -9.79 8.32
CA ALA A 38 20.25 -8.48 8.45
C ALA A 38 20.52 -7.61 7.20
N LEU A 39 19.54 -6.80 6.79
CA LEU A 39 19.72 -5.85 5.67
C LEU A 39 20.87 -4.88 5.93
N LEU A 40 21.11 -4.53 7.20
CA LEU A 40 22.22 -3.67 7.61
C LEU A 40 23.58 -4.20 7.19
N GLU A 41 23.73 -5.54 7.13
CA GLU A 41 24.98 -6.21 6.72
C GLU A 41 25.08 -6.38 5.20
N MET A 42 23.99 -6.19 4.48
CA MET A 42 23.88 -6.37 3.02
C MET A 42 24.00 -5.05 2.25
N LEU A 43 23.96 -3.93 2.95
CA LEU A 43 24.10 -2.58 2.41
C LEU A 43 25.44 -1.97 2.81
N ALA A 44 26.04 -1.22 1.88
CA ALA A 44 27.22 -0.44 2.19
C ALA A 44 26.86 0.76 3.10
N GLU A 45 27.78 1.23 3.93
CA GLU A 45 27.53 2.36 4.84
C GLU A 45 27.05 3.60 4.10
N GLU A 46 27.57 3.85 2.90
CA GLU A 46 27.13 4.99 2.06
C GLU A 46 25.68 4.82 1.57
N GLU A 47 25.26 3.60 1.24
CA GLU A 47 23.88 3.30 0.86
C GLU A 47 22.92 3.52 2.05
N ILE A 48 23.33 3.13 3.26
CA ILE A 48 22.58 3.35 4.50
C ILE A 48 22.44 4.85 4.78
N ARG A 49 23.52 5.62 4.72
CA ARG A 49 23.49 7.07 4.93
C ARG A 49 22.60 7.77 3.90
N ARG A 50 22.60 7.30 2.65
CA ARG A 50 21.74 7.83 1.60
C ARG A 50 20.28 7.57 1.90
N LEU A 51 19.94 6.34 2.31
CA LEU A 51 18.60 5.96 2.71
C LEU A 51 18.11 6.77 3.91
N GLU A 52 18.96 6.97 4.94
CA GLU A 52 18.66 7.82 6.09
C GLU A 52 18.34 9.26 5.66
N ARG A 53 19.13 9.85 4.78
CA ARG A 53 18.87 11.20 4.25
C ARG A 53 17.54 11.29 3.50
N VAL A 54 17.22 10.29 2.69
CA VAL A 54 15.97 10.25 1.90
C VAL A 54 14.76 10.06 2.80
N VAL A 55 14.83 9.18 3.80
CA VAL A 55 13.72 8.92 4.73
C VAL A 55 13.52 10.08 5.71
N ARG A 56 14.59 10.57 6.33
CA ARG A 56 14.54 11.65 7.34
C ARG A 56 14.38 13.03 6.72
N GLY A 57 14.85 13.23 5.49
CA GLY A 57 14.87 14.53 4.82
C GLY A 57 15.96 15.47 5.34
N PRO A 58 16.07 16.67 4.76
CA PRO A 58 17.02 17.65 5.23
C PRO A 58 16.64 18.10 6.64
N GLU A 59 17.57 17.98 7.57
CA GLU A 59 17.46 18.63 8.86
C GLU A 59 17.70 20.14 8.65
N GLY A 60 16.63 20.90 8.47
CA GLY A 60 16.72 22.34 8.38
C GLY A 60 17.23 22.92 9.71
N PRO A 61 18.09 23.94 9.71
CA PRO A 61 18.59 24.58 10.93
C PRO A 61 17.44 25.07 11.83
N LEU A 62 16.31 25.46 11.26
CA LEU A 62 15.12 25.92 11.97
C LEU A 62 14.41 24.78 12.74
N VAL A 63 14.35 23.57 12.18
CA VAL A 63 13.74 22.38 12.82
C VAL A 63 14.57 21.97 14.04
N ARG A 64 15.90 22.04 13.90
CA ARG A 64 16.85 21.77 14.98
C ARG A 64 16.77 22.84 16.09
N TRP A 65 16.58 24.11 15.72
CA TRP A 65 16.48 25.23 16.66
C TRP A 65 15.16 25.24 17.44
N LEU A 66 14.05 24.85 16.81
CA LEU A 66 12.72 24.81 17.45
C LEU A 66 12.51 23.59 18.35
N GLY A 67 13.48 22.67 18.45
CA GLY A 67 13.34 21.43 19.24
C GLY A 67 12.15 20.57 18.82
N MET A 68 11.58 20.86 17.64
CA MET A 68 10.50 20.05 17.07
C MET A 68 11.10 18.74 16.58
N GLU A 69 11.14 17.75 17.45
CA GLU A 69 11.33 16.38 16.99
C GLU A 69 10.18 16.08 16.03
N ALA A 70 10.53 16.06 14.74
CA ALA A 70 9.61 15.61 13.73
C ALA A 70 9.08 14.23 14.15
N ALA A 71 7.79 14.08 14.16
CA ALA A 71 7.04 12.90 14.59
C ALA A 71 7.80 11.62 14.23
N ARG A 72 8.07 10.81 15.23
CA ARG A 72 8.76 9.51 15.27
C ARG A 72 9.57 9.22 14.00
N LYS A 73 10.79 9.72 13.97
CA LYS A 73 11.76 9.40 12.91
C LYS A 73 11.94 7.89 12.90
N ALA A 74 11.53 7.23 11.83
CA ALA A 74 11.78 5.81 11.67
C ALA A 74 13.28 5.56 11.89
N ASP A 75 13.62 4.72 12.86
CA ASP A 75 15.02 4.35 13.08
C ASP A 75 15.44 3.41 11.95
N VAL A 76 16.02 4.00 10.90
CA VAL A 76 16.44 3.28 9.70
C VAL A 76 17.39 2.15 10.05
N ARG A 77 18.38 2.39 10.93
CA ARG A 77 19.38 1.36 11.28
C ARG A 77 18.76 0.25 12.12
N TRP A 78 17.84 0.59 13.02
CA TRP A 78 17.13 -0.40 13.80
C TRP A 78 16.30 -1.32 12.88
N LEU A 79 15.52 -0.73 11.95
CA LEU A 79 14.73 -1.49 10.99
C LEU A 79 15.61 -2.38 10.09
N LEU A 80 16.73 -1.85 9.59
CA LEU A 80 17.64 -2.63 8.76
C LEU A 80 18.33 -3.78 9.53
N ARG A 81 18.47 -3.66 10.84
CA ARG A 81 19.11 -4.68 11.69
C ARG A 81 18.15 -5.75 12.19
N HIS A 82 16.93 -5.36 12.57
CA HIS A 82 16.04 -6.22 13.36
C HIS A 82 14.77 -6.63 12.63
N ALA A 83 14.35 -5.87 11.61
CA ALA A 83 13.11 -6.16 10.90
C ALA A 83 13.33 -7.12 9.74
N ARG A 84 12.29 -7.88 9.42
CA ARG A 84 12.22 -8.67 8.19
C ARG A 84 12.30 -7.74 6.96
N PRO A 85 12.84 -8.19 5.82
CA PRO A 85 13.04 -7.34 4.65
C PRO A 85 11.77 -6.62 4.18
N TRP A 86 10.65 -7.31 4.12
CA TRP A 86 9.38 -6.72 3.73
C TRP A 86 8.90 -5.65 4.72
N CYS A 87 9.08 -5.88 6.03
CA CYS A 87 8.68 -4.92 7.05
C CYS A 87 9.55 -3.67 7.01
N ALA A 88 10.87 -3.82 6.88
CA ALA A 88 11.77 -2.69 6.70
C ALA A 88 11.40 -1.88 5.45
N PHE A 89 11.06 -2.55 4.34
CA PHE A 89 10.60 -1.90 3.12
C PHE A 89 9.34 -1.07 3.34
N PHE A 90 8.28 -1.67 3.87
CA PHE A 90 7.03 -0.93 4.10
C PHE A 90 7.20 0.21 5.09
N SER A 91 7.89 -0.02 6.20
CA SER A 91 8.11 1.02 7.23
C SER A 91 8.88 2.21 6.69
N LEU A 92 9.98 1.99 5.96
CA LEU A 92 10.79 3.07 5.43
C LEU A 92 10.13 3.80 4.26
N TRP A 93 9.42 3.06 3.40
CA TRP A 93 8.64 3.66 2.32
C TRP A 93 7.48 4.49 2.86
N THR A 94 6.73 3.99 3.84
CA THR A 94 5.64 4.74 4.48
C THR A 94 6.15 5.99 5.17
N ALA A 95 7.23 5.89 5.96
CA ALA A 95 7.84 7.07 6.60
C ALA A 95 8.28 8.13 5.58
N PHE A 96 8.82 7.70 4.43
CA PHE A 96 9.13 8.61 3.33
C PHE A 96 7.88 9.27 2.76
N LEU A 97 6.79 8.52 2.52
CA LEU A 97 5.54 9.04 1.98
C LEU A 97 4.85 10.02 2.95
N GLU A 98 4.78 9.69 4.23
CA GLU A 98 4.24 10.57 5.28
C GLU A 98 4.96 11.92 5.30
N ARG A 99 6.28 11.91 5.17
CA ARG A 99 7.07 13.14 5.04
C ARG A 99 6.76 13.93 3.75
N GLN A 100 6.29 13.27 2.69
CA GLN A 100 5.81 13.95 1.48
C GLN A 100 4.37 14.47 1.61
N GLY A 101 3.75 14.36 2.80
CA GLY A 101 2.39 14.82 3.07
C GLY A 101 1.30 13.79 2.78
N TRP A 102 1.67 12.52 2.57
CA TRP A 102 0.68 11.46 2.47
C TRP A 102 0.22 11.07 3.87
N CYS A 103 -1.08 11.12 4.09
CA CYS A 103 -1.66 10.77 5.37
C CYS A 103 -2.87 9.85 5.16
N GLY A 104 -2.93 8.80 5.97
CA GLY A 104 -4.03 7.85 5.98
C GLY A 104 -3.97 6.79 4.87
N SER A 105 -4.74 5.74 5.08
CA SER A 105 -4.93 4.64 4.14
C SER A 105 -6.39 4.61 3.70
N VAL A 106 -6.62 4.49 2.39
CA VAL A 106 -7.95 4.34 1.81
C VAL A 106 -8.65 3.09 2.36
N ASP A 107 -7.91 2.00 2.47
CA ASP A 107 -8.44 0.71 2.94
C ASP A 107 -8.82 0.77 4.42
N MET A 108 -7.97 1.35 5.27
CA MET A 108 -8.26 1.53 6.70
C MET A 108 -9.50 2.40 6.93
N GLU A 109 -9.61 3.51 6.20
CA GLU A 109 -10.77 4.40 6.32
C GLU A 109 -12.04 3.72 5.79
N ALA A 110 -11.95 2.98 4.69
CA ALA A 110 -13.07 2.22 4.16
C ALA A 110 -13.50 1.09 5.12
N TRP A 111 -12.55 0.38 5.73
CA TRP A 111 -12.79 -0.64 6.75
C TRP A 111 -13.56 -0.06 7.94
N ARG A 112 -13.07 1.03 8.51
CA ARG A 112 -13.70 1.71 9.64
C ARG A 112 -15.15 2.14 9.28
N ILE A 113 -15.33 2.81 8.16
CA ILE A 113 -16.66 3.27 7.72
C ILE A 113 -17.61 2.09 7.48
N ALA A 114 -17.13 0.97 6.93
CA ALA A 114 -17.95 -0.20 6.70
C ALA A 114 -18.45 -0.80 8.02
N HIS A 115 -17.60 -0.91 9.03
CA HIS A 115 -17.98 -1.33 10.38
C HIS A 115 -18.96 -0.36 11.04
N ASP A 116 -18.68 0.96 11.01
CA ASP A 116 -19.57 1.99 11.57
C ASP A 116 -20.97 1.97 10.93
N MET A 117 -21.07 1.53 9.67
CA MET A 117 -22.33 1.37 8.96
C MET A 117 -22.98 -0.01 9.11
N GLY A 118 -22.43 -0.91 9.93
CA GLY A 118 -22.94 -2.26 10.18
C GLY A 118 -22.92 -3.15 8.94
N LYS A 119 -21.93 -2.98 8.05
CA LYS A 119 -21.77 -3.82 6.87
C LYS A 119 -21.14 -5.16 7.23
N ASN A 120 -21.45 -6.20 6.43
CA ASN A 120 -20.73 -7.45 6.50
C ASN A 120 -19.33 -7.26 5.90
N VAL A 121 -18.33 -7.21 6.76
CA VAL A 121 -16.92 -6.93 6.38
C VAL A 121 -16.16 -8.25 6.30
N ILE A 122 -15.53 -8.51 5.15
CA ILE A 122 -14.92 -9.79 4.81
C ILE A 122 -13.49 -9.59 4.37
N GLY A 123 -12.54 -10.31 5.00
CA GLY A 123 -11.17 -10.48 4.51
C GLY A 123 -11.11 -11.60 3.48
N MET A 124 -10.57 -11.33 2.29
CA MET A 124 -10.36 -12.36 1.26
C MET A 124 -9.12 -13.21 1.52
N GLU A 125 -8.26 -12.82 2.45
CA GLU A 125 -7.15 -13.61 2.99
C GLU A 125 -7.25 -13.64 4.51
N ASN A 126 -6.76 -14.72 5.11
CA ASN A 126 -6.49 -14.74 6.53
C ASN A 126 -5.09 -14.18 6.83
N LEU A 127 -4.77 -14.02 8.10
CA LEU A 127 -3.49 -13.46 8.55
C LEU A 127 -2.29 -14.30 8.09
N GLU A 128 -2.38 -15.62 8.13
CA GLU A 128 -1.30 -16.53 7.74
C GLU A 128 -0.98 -16.39 6.24
N GLU A 129 -2.01 -16.33 5.41
CA GLU A 129 -1.87 -16.15 3.96
C GLU A 129 -1.26 -14.79 3.61
N GLN A 130 -1.63 -13.76 4.37
CA GLN A 130 -1.10 -12.42 4.22
C GLN A 130 0.38 -12.38 4.60
N LEU A 131 0.75 -12.96 5.73
CA LEU A 131 2.15 -13.08 6.16
C LEU A 131 2.98 -13.91 5.18
N ALA A 132 2.48 -15.05 4.71
CA ALA A 132 3.17 -15.87 3.71
C ALA A 132 3.44 -15.08 2.42
N SER A 133 2.50 -14.24 1.99
CA SER A 133 2.69 -13.37 0.83
C SER A 133 3.77 -12.33 1.06
N LEU A 134 3.83 -11.72 2.23
CA LEU A 134 4.86 -10.75 2.61
C LEU A 134 6.25 -11.40 2.71
N GLU A 135 6.33 -12.60 3.29
CA GLU A 135 7.58 -13.38 3.40
C GLU A 135 8.13 -13.81 2.04
N SER A 136 7.28 -13.95 1.04
CA SER A 136 7.71 -14.32 -0.32
C SER A 136 8.43 -13.21 -1.07
N VAL A 137 8.49 -11.99 -0.53
CA VAL A 137 9.17 -10.86 -1.16
C VAL A 137 10.69 -11.08 -1.15
N PRO A 138 11.34 -11.20 -2.33
CA PRO A 138 12.77 -11.46 -2.37
C PRO A 138 13.58 -10.30 -1.79
N VAL A 139 14.54 -10.62 -0.94
CA VAL A 139 15.41 -9.63 -0.29
C VAL A 139 16.18 -8.78 -1.31
N GLU A 140 16.57 -9.36 -2.43
CA GLU A 140 17.29 -8.67 -3.51
C GLU A 140 16.45 -7.54 -4.12
N ARG A 141 15.13 -7.70 -4.19
CA ARG A 141 14.23 -6.64 -4.67
C ARG A 141 14.13 -5.50 -3.66
N VAL A 142 14.11 -5.81 -2.36
CA VAL A 142 14.14 -4.83 -1.29
C VAL A 142 15.44 -4.04 -1.32
N LEU A 143 16.58 -4.72 -1.42
CA LEU A 143 17.89 -4.08 -1.53
C LEU A 143 18.00 -3.17 -2.76
N ARG A 144 17.55 -3.65 -3.92
CA ARG A 144 17.53 -2.85 -5.15
C ARG A 144 16.67 -1.58 -4.98
N PHE A 145 15.50 -1.73 -4.36
CA PHE A 145 14.61 -0.60 -4.08
C PHE A 145 15.26 0.43 -3.15
N PHE A 146 15.96 -0.02 -2.10
CA PHE A 146 16.68 0.88 -1.19
C PHE A 146 17.85 1.58 -1.88
N ARG A 147 18.61 0.87 -2.72
CA ARG A 147 19.68 1.48 -3.52
C ARG A 147 19.18 2.58 -4.46
N ALA A 148 17.94 2.47 -4.92
CA ALA A 148 17.30 3.45 -5.80
C ALA A 148 16.55 4.56 -5.04
N CYS A 149 16.75 4.73 -3.74
CA CYS A 149 15.94 5.61 -2.88
C CYS A 149 15.94 7.09 -3.31
N GLU A 150 16.99 7.60 -3.94
CA GLU A 150 17.04 8.98 -4.46
C GLU A 150 15.96 9.24 -5.52
N GLY A 151 15.53 8.20 -6.24
CA GLY A 151 14.46 8.24 -7.22
C GLY A 151 13.04 8.22 -6.63
N TRP A 152 12.86 7.92 -5.34
CA TRP A 152 11.56 7.70 -4.72
C TRP A 152 10.60 8.89 -4.86
N LYS A 153 11.11 10.13 -4.74
CA LYS A 153 10.29 11.34 -4.88
C LYS A 153 9.71 11.48 -6.29
N ALA A 154 10.51 11.20 -7.30
CA ALA A 154 10.04 11.25 -8.68
C ALA A 154 9.07 10.10 -8.98
N GLN A 155 9.35 8.91 -8.46
CA GLN A 155 8.51 7.74 -8.61
C GLN A 155 7.14 7.91 -7.93
N SER A 156 7.10 8.36 -6.67
CA SER A 156 5.84 8.60 -5.96
C SER A 156 4.95 9.61 -6.67
N ARG A 157 5.54 10.70 -7.21
CA ARG A 157 4.81 11.69 -8.00
C ARG A 157 4.25 11.12 -9.31
N ARG A 158 5.02 10.27 -10.01
CA ARG A 158 4.53 9.60 -11.23
C ARG A 158 3.38 8.65 -10.92
N ASN A 159 3.54 7.82 -9.89
CA ASN A 159 2.51 6.88 -9.46
C ASN A 159 1.22 7.58 -9.07
N MET A 160 1.33 8.68 -8.30
CA MET A 160 0.18 9.48 -7.91
C MET A 160 -0.56 10.08 -9.11
N ARG A 161 0.15 10.69 -10.07
CA ARG A 161 -0.48 11.25 -11.26
C ARG A 161 -1.23 10.18 -12.06
N ALA A 162 -0.62 8.99 -12.21
CA ALA A 162 -1.26 7.87 -12.88
C ALA A 162 -2.49 7.37 -12.11
N TYR A 163 -2.39 7.25 -10.78
CA TYR A 163 -3.50 6.86 -9.90
C TYR A 163 -4.68 7.84 -10.00
N LEU A 164 -4.44 9.13 -9.87
CA LEU A 164 -5.48 10.17 -9.98
C LEU A 164 -6.11 10.26 -11.37
N ALA A 165 -5.34 9.94 -12.41
CA ALA A 165 -5.86 9.81 -13.77
C ALA A 165 -6.62 8.50 -13.99
N GLY A 166 -6.55 7.54 -13.03
CA GLY A 166 -7.05 6.19 -13.20
C GLY A 166 -6.34 5.43 -14.31
N ASP A 167 -5.10 5.78 -14.62
CA ASP A 167 -4.26 5.13 -15.64
C ASP A 167 -3.48 3.98 -14.99
N LEU A 168 -4.13 2.82 -14.91
CA LEU A 168 -3.54 1.63 -14.29
C LEU A 168 -2.29 1.15 -15.03
N GLU A 169 -2.28 1.18 -16.35
CA GLU A 169 -1.15 0.69 -17.16
C GLU A 169 0.12 1.51 -16.88
N ARG A 170 -0.03 2.84 -16.89
CA ARG A 170 1.07 3.73 -16.58
C ARG A 170 1.53 3.61 -15.12
N MET A 171 0.59 3.45 -14.19
CA MET A 171 0.92 3.22 -12.78
C MET A 171 1.65 1.89 -12.59
N MET A 172 1.20 0.84 -13.29
CA MET A 172 1.83 -0.49 -13.26
C MET A 172 3.23 -0.45 -13.86
N GLY A 173 3.44 0.19 -14.99
CA GLY A 173 4.77 0.38 -15.61
C GLY A 173 5.73 1.15 -14.71
N SER A 174 5.27 2.24 -14.09
CA SER A 174 6.09 3.08 -13.20
C SER A 174 6.44 2.43 -11.86
N SER A 175 5.75 1.36 -11.48
CA SER A 175 5.98 0.63 -10.21
C SER A 175 6.51 -0.80 -10.40
N ALA A 176 7.01 -1.13 -11.59
CA ALA A 176 7.54 -2.47 -11.89
C ALA A 176 8.66 -2.91 -10.92
N GLU A 177 9.47 -1.97 -10.44
CA GLU A 177 10.57 -2.20 -9.50
C GLU A 177 10.12 -2.28 -8.03
N PHE A 178 8.83 -2.12 -7.74
CA PHE A 178 8.34 -2.26 -6.37
C PHE A 178 8.61 -3.68 -5.84
N PRO A 179 9.15 -3.85 -4.63
CA PRO A 179 9.54 -5.15 -4.10
C PRO A 179 8.43 -6.20 -4.11
N THR A 180 7.20 -5.78 -3.81
CA THR A 180 6.02 -6.65 -3.76
C THR A 180 5.43 -7.01 -5.13
N ARG A 181 6.01 -6.53 -6.24
CA ARG A 181 5.57 -6.85 -7.61
C ARG A 181 6.20 -8.16 -8.07
N THR A 182 5.85 -9.25 -7.42
CA THR A 182 6.28 -10.61 -7.75
C THR A 182 5.09 -11.42 -8.22
N GLU A 183 5.36 -12.51 -8.92
CA GLU A 183 4.33 -13.44 -9.36
C GLU A 183 3.52 -13.98 -8.18
N TYR A 184 4.19 -14.36 -7.11
CA TYR A 184 3.52 -14.91 -5.93
C TYR A 184 2.63 -13.85 -5.24
N VAL A 185 3.16 -12.65 -5.00
CA VAL A 185 2.41 -11.58 -4.30
C VAL A 185 1.25 -11.06 -5.12
N VAL A 186 1.31 -11.12 -6.45
CA VAL A 186 0.23 -10.62 -7.32
C VAL A 186 -0.61 -11.77 -7.86
N ASN A 187 -0.04 -12.69 -8.64
CA ASN A 187 -0.83 -13.66 -9.40
C ASN A 187 -1.48 -14.73 -8.54
N VAL A 188 -0.75 -15.26 -7.54
CA VAL A 188 -1.31 -16.29 -6.62
C VAL A 188 -2.43 -15.69 -5.77
N ARG A 189 -2.24 -14.45 -5.29
CA ARG A 189 -3.29 -13.75 -4.53
C ARG A 189 -4.50 -13.40 -5.41
N ASP A 190 -4.29 -13.02 -6.66
CA ASP A 190 -5.37 -12.70 -7.60
C ASP A 190 -6.30 -13.91 -7.81
N GLN A 191 -5.75 -15.14 -7.90
CA GLN A 191 -6.56 -16.36 -7.99
C GLN A 191 -7.40 -16.54 -6.73
N ARG A 192 -6.80 -16.40 -5.55
CA ARG A 192 -7.49 -16.51 -4.26
C ARG A 192 -8.58 -15.45 -4.11
N PHE A 193 -8.27 -14.21 -4.48
CA PHE A 193 -9.24 -13.11 -4.44
C PHE A 193 -10.42 -13.38 -5.38
N ARG A 194 -10.14 -13.83 -6.63
CA ARG A 194 -11.19 -14.23 -7.59
C ARG A 194 -12.12 -15.29 -7.00
N GLU A 195 -11.56 -16.36 -6.46
CA GLU A 195 -12.34 -17.45 -5.88
C GLU A 195 -13.21 -16.99 -4.71
N ARG A 196 -12.63 -16.19 -3.81
CA ARG A 196 -13.30 -15.77 -2.57
C ARG A 196 -14.29 -14.63 -2.76
N MET A 197 -14.09 -13.75 -3.74
CA MET A 197 -15.07 -12.69 -4.05
C MET A 197 -16.22 -13.17 -4.91
N ARG A 198 -16.04 -14.25 -5.67
CA ARG A 198 -17.02 -14.72 -6.65
C ARG A 198 -18.43 -14.93 -6.09
N PRO A 199 -18.67 -15.62 -4.96
CA PRO A 199 -20.00 -15.79 -4.41
C PRO A 199 -20.71 -14.45 -4.15
N TYR A 200 -19.97 -13.46 -3.61
CA TYR A 200 -20.52 -12.13 -3.32
C TYR A 200 -20.79 -11.30 -4.57
N LEU A 201 -20.01 -11.51 -5.64
CA LEU A 201 -20.27 -10.88 -6.94
C LEU A 201 -21.48 -11.47 -7.63
N GLU A 202 -21.68 -12.78 -7.54
CA GLU A 202 -22.85 -13.50 -8.08
C GLU A 202 -24.14 -13.13 -7.33
N GLU A 203 -24.08 -13.02 -6.01
CA GLU A 203 -25.18 -12.53 -5.18
C GLU A 203 -25.50 -11.05 -5.47
N GLY A 204 -24.49 -10.27 -5.83
CA GLY A 204 -24.57 -8.82 -6.05
C GLY A 204 -24.48 -8.03 -4.74
N ARG A 205 -24.62 -6.68 -4.84
CA ARG A 205 -24.61 -5.78 -3.68
C ARG A 205 -23.35 -5.87 -2.81
N CYS A 206 -22.20 -6.03 -3.44
CA CYS A 206 -20.91 -6.00 -2.78
C CYS A 206 -19.97 -4.93 -3.34
N VAL A 207 -18.96 -4.58 -2.55
CA VAL A 207 -17.82 -3.75 -2.92
C VAL A 207 -16.54 -4.44 -2.49
N VAL A 208 -15.56 -4.45 -3.36
CA VAL A 208 -14.26 -5.08 -3.12
C VAL A 208 -13.15 -4.02 -3.13
N PHE A 209 -12.37 -3.96 -2.06
CA PHE A 209 -11.18 -3.12 -1.95
C PHE A 209 -9.94 -3.99 -2.15
N VAL A 210 -9.19 -3.70 -3.21
CA VAL A 210 -7.90 -4.34 -3.50
C VAL A 210 -6.89 -3.32 -3.96
N GLY A 211 -5.63 -3.57 -3.67
CA GLY A 211 -4.54 -2.75 -4.18
C GLY A 211 -4.57 -2.69 -5.71
N ALA A 212 -4.24 -1.53 -6.24
CA ALA A 212 -4.30 -1.28 -7.68
C ALA A 212 -3.46 -2.28 -8.50
N ALA A 213 -2.47 -2.93 -7.90
CA ALA A 213 -1.67 -3.97 -8.53
C ALA A 213 -2.51 -5.17 -8.99
N HIS A 214 -3.55 -5.50 -8.26
CA HIS A 214 -4.44 -6.64 -8.52
C HIS A 214 -5.48 -6.35 -9.61
N LEU A 215 -5.85 -5.08 -9.80
CA LEU A 215 -6.95 -4.68 -10.69
C LEU A 215 -6.75 -5.10 -12.15
N VAL A 216 -5.52 -5.13 -12.65
CA VAL A 216 -5.25 -5.50 -14.05
C VAL A 216 -5.61 -6.96 -14.32
N ASN A 217 -5.15 -7.86 -13.45
CA ASN A 217 -5.43 -9.29 -13.58
C ASN A 217 -6.88 -9.60 -13.24
N LEU A 218 -7.37 -9.11 -12.09
CA LEU A 218 -8.75 -9.36 -11.66
C LEU A 218 -9.77 -8.89 -12.69
N ARG A 219 -9.55 -7.75 -13.34
CA ARG A 219 -10.43 -7.30 -14.42
C ARG A 219 -10.53 -8.32 -15.55
N ARG A 220 -9.39 -8.90 -15.97
CA ARG A 220 -9.33 -9.92 -17.01
C ARG A 220 -10.02 -11.20 -16.54
N MET A 221 -9.66 -11.69 -15.37
CA MET A 221 -10.21 -12.93 -14.79
C MET A 221 -11.73 -12.89 -14.61
N LEU A 222 -12.25 -11.78 -14.10
CA LEU A 222 -13.69 -11.58 -13.94
C LEU A 222 -14.42 -11.49 -15.28
N ALA A 223 -13.80 -10.91 -16.31
CA ALA A 223 -14.38 -10.91 -17.65
C ALA A 223 -14.40 -12.33 -18.26
N GLU A 224 -13.37 -13.14 -18.03
CA GLU A 224 -13.30 -14.55 -18.40
C GLU A 224 -14.37 -15.39 -17.70
N ASP A 225 -14.74 -15.04 -16.45
CA ASP A 225 -15.84 -15.63 -15.69
C ASP A 225 -17.23 -15.18 -16.16
N GLY A 226 -17.33 -14.33 -17.17
CA GLY A 226 -18.56 -13.83 -17.75
C GLY A 226 -19.12 -12.57 -17.07
N PHE A 227 -18.42 -11.98 -16.10
CA PHE A 227 -18.81 -10.70 -15.53
C PHE A 227 -18.59 -9.55 -16.52
N ARG A 228 -19.55 -8.62 -16.56
CA ARG A 228 -19.43 -7.39 -17.35
C ARG A 228 -18.61 -6.35 -16.60
N VAL A 229 -17.31 -6.28 -16.89
CA VAL A 229 -16.38 -5.34 -16.23
C VAL A 229 -16.31 -4.02 -16.98
N ARG A 230 -16.55 -2.91 -16.27
CA ARG A 230 -16.45 -1.55 -16.83
C ARG A 230 -15.58 -0.67 -15.96
N ARG A 231 -14.77 0.17 -16.58
CA ARG A 231 -14.04 1.23 -15.88
C ARG A 231 -14.99 2.38 -15.58
N CYS A 232 -15.14 2.73 -14.30
CA CYS A 232 -15.83 3.94 -13.88
C CYS A 232 -14.84 5.09 -13.77
N LEU A 233 -14.99 6.09 -14.63
CA LEU A 233 -14.26 7.36 -14.50
C LEU A 233 -15.17 8.37 -13.80
N PRO A 234 -14.61 9.21 -12.91
CA PRO A 234 -15.39 10.31 -12.35
C PRO A 234 -15.89 11.21 -13.48
N GLY A 235 -17.21 11.40 -13.57
CA GLY A 235 -17.82 12.24 -14.57
C GLY A 235 -17.33 13.70 -14.47
N LEU A 236 -17.43 14.45 -15.58
CA LEU A 236 -17.00 15.86 -15.65
C LEU A 236 -17.61 16.73 -14.52
N GLY A 237 -18.88 16.49 -14.18
CA GLY A 237 -19.57 17.17 -13.08
C GLY A 237 -18.99 16.85 -11.69
N HIS A 238 -18.34 15.71 -11.51
CA HIS A 238 -17.67 15.36 -10.26
C HIS A 238 -16.33 16.11 -10.14
N LYS A 239 -15.59 16.18 -11.25
CA LYS A 239 -14.33 16.95 -11.33
C LYS A 239 -14.58 18.45 -11.11
N LEU A 240 -15.64 19.00 -11.70
CA LEU A 240 -16.04 20.41 -11.52
C LEU A 240 -16.48 20.71 -10.08
N ARG A 241 -17.21 19.80 -9.43
CA ARG A 241 -17.59 19.96 -8.01
C ARG A 241 -16.41 19.88 -7.06
N ALA A 242 -15.44 19.04 -7.32
CA ALA A 242 -14.20 18.97 -6.53
C ALA A 242 -13.41 20.28 -6.64
N LEU A 243 -13.30 20.83 -7.86
CA LEU A 243 -12.68 22.15 -8.09
C LEU A 243 -13.45 23.30 -7.39
N TRP A 244 -14.80 23.24 -7.36
CA TRP A 244 -15.64 24.29 -6.78
C TRP A 244 -15.67 24.27 -5.24
N ARG A 245 -15.39 23.12 -4.61
CA ARG A 245 -15.37 22.99 -3.14
C ARG A 245 -14.00 23.25 -2.52
N GLY A 246 -13.02 23.65 -3.30
CA GLY A 246 -11.65 23.83 -2.79
C GLY A 246 -10.96 22.53 -2.36
N ASP A 247 -11.59 21.37 -2.57
CA ASP A 247 -11.04 20.04 -2.30
C ASP A 247 -9.86 19.71 -3.24
N ALA A 248 -9.53 20.64 -4.14
CA ALA A 248 -8.41 20.56 -5.07
C ALA A 248 -7.11 21.19 -4.54
N GLU A 249 -7.11 21.75 -3.32
CA GLU A 249 -5.87 22.16 -2.67
C GLU A 249 -5.12 20.96 -2.05
N VAL A 250 -4.77 20.01 -2.88
CA VAL A 250 -3.58 19.22 -2.61
C VAL A 250 -2.41 20.06 -3.11
N ARG A 251 -1.84 20.87 -2.24
CA ARG A 251 -0.57 21.54 -2.51
C ARG A 251 0.49 20.47 -2.63
N TRP A 252 0.97 20.29 -3.84
CA TRP A 252 2.04 19.37 -4.22
C TRP A 252 3.42 19.95 -3.93
#